data_8bc3828d8741c62e66f66372a1ab96bf
#
_entry.id   8bc3828d8741c62e66f66372a1ab96bf
#
_cell.length_a   1.000
_cell.length_b   1.000
_cell.length_c   1.000
_cell.angle_alpha   90.00
_cell.angle_beta   90.00
_cell.angle_gamma   90.00
#
_symmetry.space_group_name_H-M   'P 1'
#
loop_
_entity.id
_entity.type
_entity.pdbx_description
1 polymer ?
#
loop_
_entity_poly.entity_id
_entity_poly.type
_entity_poly.pdbx_seq_one_letter_code
_entity_poly.pdbx_strand_id
1 'polypeptide(L)'
;MKYAGITSMDQSYYDRCGSNMLNTFKKHWSHLIHLPVYNEDNFSLNDDTFIEMGWDLGNEYESFQARHKNKRVKTFSKKGFSIIHAMDNIDADRIIWIDADTIIKKPFDLAVFGNITQDKFLSSHLQVWHNKNDVDYYSCETGFFVLNTRHKGYKEFCDTYKDIYYNDKREGMRRFYDGEIYGKTVQAMHSRNFKMYNMTYGDRVKTPVPRSPLAPFIEHNKAGLKERIDYDLVQ
;
A
#
# COMPACT_ATOMS: atom_id res chain seq x y z
N MET A 1 -13.01 -12.72 11.38
CA MET A 1 -12.60 -11.63 10.45
C MET A 1 -11.41 -12.14 9.66
N LYS A 2 -11.52 -12.11 8.33
CA LYS A 2 -10.48 -12.60 7.41
C LYS A 2 -9.62 -11.43 6.95
N TYR A 3 -8.32 -11.54 7.13
CA TYR A 3 -7.33 -10.55 6.69
C TYR A 3 -6.53 -11.11 5.52
N ALA A 4 -6.20 -10.27 4.55
CA ALA A 4 -5.23 -10.56 3.51
C ALA A 4 -4.24 -9.40 3.39
N GLY A 5 -2.95 -9.69 3.48
CA GLY A 5 -1.89 -8.76 3.08
C GLY A 5 -1.75 -8.80 1.55
N ILE A 6 -1.25 -7.74 0.96
CA ILE A 6 -0.82 -7.72 -0.43
C ILE A 6 0.47 -6.90 -0.56
N THR A 7 1.33 -7.32 -1.45
CA THR A 7 2.55 -6.60 -1.83
C THR A 7 2.87 -6.82 -3.30
N SER A 8 3.71 -5.98 -3.89
CA SER A 8 4.27 -6.23 -5.23
C SER A 8 5.76 -5.92 -5.27
N MET A 9 6.50 -6.65 -6.11
CA MET A 9 7.93 -6.43 -6.31
C MET A 9 8.42 -7.08 -7.61
N ASP A 10 9.44 -6.49 -8.22
CA ASP A 10 10.26 -7.11 -9.25
C ASP A 10 11.47 -7.84 -8.62
N GLN A 11 12.20 -8.62 -9.40
CA GLN A 11 13.40 -9.34 -8.94
C GLN A 11 14.42 -8.41 -8.29
N SER A 12 14.68 -7.25 -8.91
CA SER A 12 15.64 -6.28 -8.38
C SER A 12 15.23 -5.73 -7.01
N TYR A 13 13.92 -5.54 -6.82
CA TYR A 13 13.40 -5.07 -5.53
C TYR A 13 13.37 -6.19 -4.49
N TYR A 14 13.08 -7.42 -4.91
CA TYR A 14 13.20 -8.62 -4.08
C TYR A 14 14.61 -8.78 -3.53
N ASP A 15 15.64 -8.70 -4.39
CA ASP A 15 17.04 -8.86 -4.00
C ASP A 15 17.51 -7.77 -3.04
N ARG A 16 17.02 -6.53 -3.21
CA ARG A 16 17.44 -5.39 -2.38
C ARG A 16 16.78 -5.34 -1.01
N CYS A 17 15.52 -5.69 -0.90
CA CYS A 17 14.75 -5.54 0.34
C CYS A 17 13.55 -6.48 0.47
N GLY A 18 12.94 -6.92 -0.63
CA GLY A 18 11.73 -7.73 -0.60
C GLY A 18 11.92 -9.07 0.09
N SER A 19 13.06 -9.74 -0.13
CA SER A 19 13.40 -11.00 0.55
C SER A 19 13.40 -10.83 2.07
N ASN A 20 13.95 -9.73 2.60
CA ASN A 20 13.93 -9.44 4.01
C ASN A 20 12.52 -9.16 4.54
N MET A 21 11.71 -8.41 3.79
CA MET A 21 10.30 -8.21 4.12
C MET A 21 9.58 -9.55 4.22
N LEU A 22 9.71 -10.42 3.23
CA LEU A 22 9.05 -11.73 3.22
C LEU A 22 9.52 -12.62 4.37
N ASN A 23 10.83 -12.68 4.66
CA ASN A 23 11.39 -13.45 5.77
C ASN A 23 10.83 -12.97 7.12
N THR A 24 10.80 -11.65 7.33
CA THR A 24 10.27 -11.09 8.58
C THR A 24 8.75 -11.23 8.68
N PHE A 25 8.02 -11.15 7.56
CA PHE A 25 6.59 -11.47 7.50
C PHE A 25 6.34 -12.94 7.84
N LYS A 26 7.06 -13.86 7.22
CA LYS A 26 6.98 -15.31 7.49
C LYS A 26 7.17 -15.61 8.97
N LYS A 27 8.20 -15.00 9.57
CA LYS A 27 8.53 -15.18 10.99
C LYS A 27 7.44 -14.70 11.94
N HIS A 28 6.80 -13.58 11.63
CA HIS A 28 5.97 -12.87 12.60
C HIS A 28 4.48 -12.84 12.28
N TRP A 29 4.07 -12.86 11.00
CA TRP A 29 2.68 -12.61 10.59
C TRP A 29 2.06 -13.70 9.73
N SER A 30 2.80 -14.65 9.17
CA SER A 30 2.27 -15.65 8.25
C SER A 30 1.18 -16.56 8.85
N HIS A 31 1.21 -16.76 10.15
CA HIS A 31 0.18 -17.52 10.88
C HIS A 31 -1.13 -16.75 11.11
N LEU A 32 -1.14 -15.44 10.86
CA LEU A 32 -2.29 -14.54 11.07
C LEU A 32 -2.90 -14.05 9.77
N ILE A 33 -2.07 -13.81 8.76
CA ILE A 33 -2.43 -13.11 7.53
C ILE A 33 -1.82 -13.87 6.33
N HIS A 34 -2.62 -14.17 5.33
CA HIS A 34 -2.11 -14.61 4.03
C HIS A 34 -1.54 -13.41 3.26
N LEU A 35 -0.43 -13.60 2.56
CA LEU A 35 0.23 -12.56 1.77
C LEU A 35 0.35 -12.99 0.29
N PRO A 36 -0.62 -12.67 -0.57
CA PRO A 36 -0.43 -12.63 -2.00
C PRO A 36 0.69 -11.65 -2.40
N VAL A 37 1.65 -12.15 -3.17
CA VAL A 37 2.80 -11.40 -3.68
C VAL A 37 2.65 -11.25 -5.19
N TYR A 38 2.44 -10.03 -5.66
CA TYR A 38 2.41 -9.72 -7.09
C TYR A 38 3.83 -9.66 -7.64
N ASN A 39 4.15 -10.63 -8.47
CA ASN A 39 5.47 -10.81 -9.06
C ASN A 39 5.54 -10.05 -10.39
N GLU A 40 6.25 -8.90 -10.40
CA GLU A 40 6.20 -7.91 -11.48
C GLU A 40 6.99 -8.30 -12.74
N ASP A 41 7.87 -9.31 -12.69
CA ASP A 41 8.71 -9.78 -13.79
C ASP A 41 8.85 -11.31 -13.85
N ASN A 42 7.92 -12.02 -13.19
CA ASN A 42 7.82 -13.49 -13.20
C ASN A 42 9.08 -14.22 -12.69
N PHE A 43 9.78 -13.65 -11.71
CA PHE A 43 10.79 -14.42 -10.97
C PHE A 43 10.10 -15.42 -10.03
N SER A 44 10.81 -16.42 -9.54
CA SER A 44 10.24 -17.39 -8.59
C SER A 44 10.58 -17.05 -7.15
N LEU A 45 9.58 -17.01 -6.28
CA LEU A 45 9.78 -16.82 -4.84
C LEU A 45 10.37 -18.06 -4.18
N ASN A 46 10.13 -19.26 -4.75
CA ASN A 46 10.54 -20.58 -4.20
C ASN A 46 10.18 -20.76 -2.71
N ASP A 47 9.06 -20.22 -2.26
CA ASP A 47 8.60 -20.30 -0.87
C ASP A 47 7.06 -20.49 -0.82
N ASP A 48 6.62 -21.70 -0.50
CA ASP A 48 5.20 -22.10 -0.44
C ASP A 48 4.38 -21.39 0.66
N THR A 49 5.05 -20.59 1.52
CA THR A 49 4.37 -19.76 2.52
C THR A 49 3.57 -18.63 1.87
N PHE A 50 3.98 -18.22 0.67
CA PHE A 50 3.39 -17.09 -0.04
C PHE A 50 2.58 -17.55 -1.24
N ILE A 51 1.51 -16.81 -1.52
CA ILE A 51 0.73 -17.01 -2.74
C ILE A 51 1.37 -16.12 -3.82
N GLU A 52 2.09 -16.74 -4.75
CA GLU A 52 2.65 -16.01 -5.88
C GLU A 52 1.53 -15.67 -6.88
N MET A 53 1.31 -14.38 -7.10
CA MET A 53 0.35 -13.87 -8.07
C MET A 53 1.07 -13.55 -9.36
N GLY A 54 0.63 -14.15 -10.46
CA GLY A 54 1.15 -13.82 -11.78
C GLY A 54 0.89 -12.35 -12.16
N TRP A 55 1.71 -11.83 -13.08
CA TRP A 55 1.61 -10.44 -13.54
C TRP A 55 0.63 -10.29 -14.72
N ASP A 56 -0.57 -10.82 -14.57
CA ASP A 56 -1.70 -10.53 -15.47
C ASP A 56 -2.68 -9.59 -14.78
N LEU A 57 -2.47 -8.30 -14.96
CA LEU A 57 -3.30 -7.25 -14.35
C LEU A 57 -4.40 -6.75 -15.31
N GLY A 58 -4.56 -7.42 -16.45
CA GLY A 58 -5.62 -7.17 -17.41
C GLY A 58 -5.39 -6.00 -18.39
N ASN A 59 -6.32 -5.85 -19.31
CA ASN A 59 -6.23 -4.92 -20.44
C ASN A 59 -6.08 -3.44 -20.03
N GLU A 60 -6.65 -3.05 -18.89
CA GLU A 60 -6.55 -1.67 -18.41
C GLU A 60 -5.13 -1.31 -17.99
N TYR A 61 -4.40 -2.26 -17.38
CA TYR A 61 -2.98 -2.07 -17.08
C TYR A 61 -2.16 -1.91 -18.35
N GLU A 62 -2.32 -2.81 -19.33
CA GLU A 62 -1.61 -2.75 -20.61
C GLU A 62 -1.91 -1.44 -21.35
N SER A 63 -3.18 -1.04 -21.39
CA SER A 63 -3.60 0.23 -21.96
C SER A 63 -2.95 1.43 -21.27
N PHE A 64 -2.88 1.41 -19.94
CA PHE A 64 -2.20 2.43 -19.16
C PHE A 64 -0.70 2.49 -19.49
N GLN A 65 -0.02 1.34 -19.52
CA GLN A 65 1.40 1.25 -19.86
C GLN A 65 1.69 1.79 -21.27
N ALA A 66 0.81 1.51 -22.23
CA ALA A 66 0.94 1.99 -23.61
C ALA A 66 0.76 3.53 -23.72
N ARG A 67 -0.20 4.12 -22.96
CA ARG A 67 -0.46 5.57 -23.00
C ARG A 67 0.67 6.40 -22.40
N HIS A 68 1.40 5.87 -21.42
CA HIS A 68 2.39 6.64 -20.68
C HIS A 68 3.82 6.38 -21.18
N LYS A 69 4.54 7.46 -21.53
CA LYS A 69 5.97 7.41 -21.91
C LYS A 69 6.91 7.55 -20.72
N ASN A 70 6.44 8.14 -19.61
CA ASN A 70 7.26 8.40 -18.44
C ASN A 70 7.51 7.09 -17.67
N LYS A 71 8.77 6.63 -17.64
CA LYS A 71 9.18 5.41 -16.97
C LYS A 71 8.77 5.38 -15.49
N ARG A 72 8.86 6.52 -14.79
CA ARG A 72 8.52 6.60 -13.38
C ARG A 72 7.01 6.43 -13.13
N VAL A 73 6.17 7.02 -13.98
CA VAL A 73 4.71 6.81 -13.94
C VAL A 73 4.39 5.33 -14.15
N LYS A 74 5.01 4.69 -15.13
CA LYS A 74 4.86 3.25 -15.37
C LYS A 74 5.27 2.40 -14.18
N THR A 75 6.39 2.72 -13.54
CA THR A 75 6.87 1.97 -12.35
C THR A 75 5.89 2.10 -11.19
N PHE A 76 5.45 3.31 -10.84
CA PHE A 76 4.52 3.50 -9.72
C PHE A 76 3.11 2.96 -10.00
N SER A 77 2.70 2.90 -11.27
CA SER A 77 1.39 2.33 -11.61
C SER A 77 1.30 0.84 -11.33
N LYS A 78 2.41 0.11 -11.35
CA LYS A 78 2.44 -1.31 -11.01
C LYS A 78 1.81 -1.57 -9.65
N LYS A 79 2.23 -0.84 -8.62
CA LYS A 79 1.60 -0.86 -7.29
C LYS A 79 0.09 -0.56 -7.36
N GLY A 80 -0.29 0.49 -8.08
CA GLY A 80 -1.69 0.89 -8.23
C GLY A 80 -2.56 -0.21 -8.82
N PHE A 81 -2.09 -0.84 -9.89
CA PHE A 81 -2.83 -1.94 -10.55
C PHE A 81 -2.81 -3.24 -9.74
N SER A 82 -1.76 -3.53 -8.97
CA SER A 82 -1.78 -4.64 -8.01
C SER A 82 -2.85 -4.43 -6.95
N ILE A 83 -2.99 -3.20 -6.43
CA ILE A 83 -4.06 -2.85 -5.47
C ILE A 83 -5.44 -3.01 -6.12
N ILE A 84 -5.63 -2.52 -7.36
CA ILE A 84 -6.89 -2.65 -8.10
C ILE A 84 -7.24 -4.13 -8.29
N HIS A 85 -6.30 -4.94 -8.77
CA HIS A 85 -6.52 -6.37 -8.96
C HIS A 85 -6.87 -7.07 -7.64
N ALA A 86 -6.18 -6.72 -6.55
CA ALA A 86 -6.47 -7.27 -5.22
C ALA A 86 -7.87 -6.88 -4.73
N MET A 87 -8.29 -5.62 -4.94
CA MET A 87 -9.63 -5.16 -4.57
C MET A 87 -10.75 -5.93 -5.29
N ASP A 88 -10.48 -6.42 -6.50
CA ASP A 88 -11.46 -7.15 -7.31
C ASP A 88 -11.48 -8.66 -7.03
N ASN A 89 -10.34 -9.24 -6.65
CA ASN A 89 -10.15 -10.69 -6.68
C ASN A 89 -9.87 -11.31 -5.31
N ILE A 90 -9.53 -10.53 -4.28
CA ILE A 90 -9.22 -11.07 -2.97
C ILE A 90 -10.45 -11.02 -2.06
N ASP A 91 -10.95 -12.21 -1.69
CA ASP A 91 -12.01 -12.34 -0.69
C ASP A 91 -11.42 -12.23 0.72
N ALA A 92 -11.52 -11.05 1.33
CA ALA A 92 -11.11 -10.77 2.71
C ALA A 92 -11.99 -9.67 3.31
N ASP A 93 -12.14 -9.65 4.64
CA ASP A 93 -12.83 -8.54 5.35
C ASP A 93 -11.93 -7.30 5.43
N ARG A 94 -10.61 -7.51 5.40
CA ARG A 94 -9.58 -6.45 5.42
C ARG A 94 -8.50 -6.78 4.42
N ILE A 95 -8.22 -5.84 3.53
CA ILE A 95 -7.07 -5.88 2.63
C ILE A 95 -6.01 -4.94 3.18
N ILE A 96 -4.79 -5.43 3.34
CA ILE A 96 -3.66 -4.71 3.91
C ILE A 96 -2.57 -4.59 2.85
N TRP A 97 -2.29 -3.36 2.41
CA TRP A 97 -1.11 -3.11 1.60
C TRP A 97 0.14 -3.01 2.47
N ILE A 98 1.22 -3.67 2.05
CA ILE A 98 2.53 -3.64 2.70
C ILE A 98 3.59 -3.44 1.62
N ASP A 99 4.32 -2.31 1.65
CA ASP A 99 5.43 -2.11 0.72
C ASP A 99 6.55 -3.13 0.96
N ALA A 100 7.19 -3.58 -0.11
CA ALA A 100 8.24 -4.59 -0.07
C ALA A 100 9.53 -4.14 0.64
N ASP A 101 9.65 -2.87 1.02
CA ASP A 101 10.73 -2.35 1.88
C ASP A 101 10.32 -2.18 3.35
N THR A 102 9.27 -2.85 3.76
CA THR A 102 8.81 -2.91 5.15
C THR A 102 9.49 -4.08 5.89
N ILE A 103 9.93 -3.85 7.11
CA ILE A 103 10.42 -4.89 8.02
C ILE A 103 9.37 -5.15 9.09
N ILE A 104 9.00 -6.41 9.30
CA ILE A 104 8.10 -6.82 10.36
C ILE A 104 8.95 -7.17 11.60
N LYS A 105 8.84 -6.35 12.66
CA LYS A 105 9.71 -6.45 13.84
C LYS A 105 9.25 -7.46 14.88
N LYS A 106 7.94 -7.70 14.97
CA LYS A 106 7.36 -8.62 15.97
C LYS A 106 5.95 -9.05 15.61
N PRO A 107 5.44 -10.11 16.27
CA PRO A 107 4.06 -10.55 16.10
C PRO A 107 3.06 -9.43 16.27
N PHE A 108 2.00 -9.51 15.52
CA PHE A 108 0.95 -8.52 15.44
C PHE A 108 -0.05 -8.72 16.58
N ASP A 109 -0.42 -7.64 17.24
CA ASP A 109 -1.52 -7.67 18.19
C ASP A 109 -2.85 -7.39 17.45
N LEU A 110 -3.66 -8.44 17.29
CA LEU A 110 -4.97 -8.34 16.64
C LEU A 110 -5.91 -7.32 17.33
N ALA A 111 -5.74 -7.08 18.63
CA ALA A 111 -6.52 -6.07 19.34
C ALA A 111 -6.12 -4.66 18.89
N VAL A 112 -4.82 -4.39 18.75
CA VAL A 112 -4.33 -3.11 18.20
C VAL A 112 -4.86 -2.92 16.77
N PHE A 113 -4.82 -3.98 15.97
CA PHE A 113 -5.31 -3.94 14.59
C PHE A 113 -6.83 -3.76 14.53
N GLY A 114 -7.57 -4.45 15.36
CA GLY A 114 -9.01 -4.27 15.52
C GLY A 114 -9.35 -2.80 15.81
N ASN A 115 -8.63 -2.17 16.74
CA ASN A 115 -8.82 -0.76 17.08
C ASN A 115 -8.51 0.18 15.91
N ILE A 116 -7.47 -0.11 15.13
CA ILE A 116 -7.10 0.69 13.94
C ILE A 116 -8.17 0.58 12.85
N THR A 117 -8.79 -0.59 12.67
CA THR A 117 -9.63 -0.88 11.52
C THR A 117 -11.14 -0.83 11.79
N GLN A 118 -11.58 -0.89 13.05
CA GLN A 118 -12.95 -0.92 13.54
C GLN A 118 -14.05 -0.62 12.48
N ASP A 119 -14.77 0.50 12.70
CA ASP A 119 -15.86 1.01 11.87
C ASP A 119 -15.42 1.94 10.73
N LYS A 120 -14.11 2.10 10.52
CA LYS A 120 -13.56 2.92 9.44
C LYS A 120 -13.45 2.11 8.15
N PHE A 121 -13.67 2.75 7.01
CA PHE A 121 -13.48 2.08 5.73
C PHE A 121 -12.00 2.01 5.35
N LEU A 122 -11.21 2.94 5.86
CA LEU A 122 -9.80 3.09 5.56
C LEU A 122 -9.01 3.44 6.82
N SER A 123 -7.85 2.80 6.99
CA SER A 123 -6.82 3.21 7.94
C SER A 123 -5.51 3.40 7.20
N SER A 124 -4.94 4.60 7.27
CA SER A 124 -3.77 4.98 6.48
C SER A 124 -3.01 6.14 7.13
N HIS A 125 -1.79 6.37 6.67
CA HIS A 125 -0.99 7.54 7.01
C HIS A 125 -1.44 8.74 6.18
N LEU A 126 -2.48 9.42 6.64
CA LEU A 126 -3.07 10.54 5.95
C LEU A 126 -2.31 11.83 6.28
N GLN A 127 -1.87 12.55 5.27
CA GLN A 127 -1.24 13.86 5.43
C GLN A 127 -1.92 14.88 4.53
N VAL A 128 -2.26 16.02 5.11
CA VAL A 128 -2.75 17.19 4.39
C VAL A 128 -1.58 18.15 4.20
N TRP A 129 -1.35 18.56 2.98
CA TRP A 129 -0.33 19.53 2.63
C TRP A 129 -0.98 20.77 2.03
N HIS A 130 -0.55 21.94 2.48
CA HIS A 130 -0.94 23.20 1.84
C HIS A 130 0.05 23.51 0.71
N ASN A 131 -0.46 23.84 -0.45
CA ASN A 131 0.37 24.36 -1.52
C ASN A 131 0.56 25.88 -1.36
N LYS A 132 1.41 26.47 -2.22
CA LYS A 132 1.68 27.92 -2.20
C LYS A 132 0.46 28.80 -2.52
N ASN A 133 -0.64 28.20 -2.97
CA ASN A 133 -1.89 28.87 -3.32
C ASN A 133 -3.01 28.58 -2.29
N ASP A 134 -2.64 28.18 -1.07
CA ASP A 134 -3.55 27.81 0.03
C ASP A 134 -4.59 26.71 -0.33
N VAL A 135 -4.28 25.91 -1.33
CA VAL A 135 -5.11 24.75 -1.68
C VAL A 135 -4.58 23.52 -0.97
N ASP A 136 -5.39 22.96 -0.10
CA ASP A 136 -5.08 21.70 0.56
C ASP A 136 -5.07 20.55 -0.45
N TYR A 137 -4.05 19.73 -0.38
CA TYR A 137 -4.03 18.45 -1.07
C TYR A 137 -3.57 17.34 -0.13
N TYR A 138 -4.14 16.17 -0.35
CA TYR A 138 -3.76 14.99 0.40
C TYR A 138 -2.55 14.33 -0.26
N SER A 139 -1.47 14.17 0.49
CA SER A 139 -0.34 13.33 0.11
C SER A 139 -0.19 12.27 1.18
N CYS A 140 -0.50 11.03 0.83
CA CYS A 140 -0.51 9.93 1.77
C CYS A 140 0.79 9.14 1.68
N GLU A 141 1.26 8.64 2.81
CA GLU A 141 2.25 7.59 2.82
C GLU A 141 1.55 6.27 2.51
N THR A 142 1.92 5.65 1.42
CA THR A 142 1.27 4.43 0.91
C THR A 142 2.04 3.15 1.21
N GLY A 143 3.07 3.21 2.07
CA GLY A 143 3.86 2.02 2.45
C GLY A 143 3.07 0.99 3.26
N PHE A 144 2.04 1.46 3.96
CA PHE A 144 1.12 0.60 4.69
C PHE A 144 -0.26 1.25 4.78
N PHE A 145 -1.30 0.52 4.42
CA PHE A 145 -2.69 0.93 4.66
C PHE A 145 -3.62 -0.28 4.74
N VAL A 146 -4.81 -0.06 5.29
CA VAL A 146 -5.84 -1.09 5.47
C VAL A 146 -7.16 -0.61 4.87
N LEU A 147 -7.75 -1.44 4.02
CA LEU A 147 -9.09 -1.25 3.47
C LEU A 147 -10.08 -2.19 4.16
N ASN A 148 -11.19 -1.65 4.63
CA ASN A 148 -12.30 -2.43 5.17
C ASN A 148 -13.30 -2.75 4.05
N THR A 149 -13.25 -3.95 3.51
CA THR A 149 -14.07 -4.38 2.37
C THR A 149 -15.56 -4.48 2.71
N ARG A 150 -15.89 -4.64 4.00
CA ARG A 150 -17.27 -4.71 4.49
C ARG A 150 -17.90 -3.33 4.74
N HIS A 151 -17.10 -2.27 4.67
CA HIS A 151 -17.62 -0.92 4.87
C HIS A 151 -18.36 -0.41 3.62
N LYS A 152 -19.48 0.27 3.82
CA LYS A 152 -20.30 0.83 2.71
C LYS A 152 -19.53 1.75 1.75
N GLY A 153 -18.46 2.39 2.22
CA GLY A 153 -17.61 3.26 1.41
C GLY A 153 -16.56 2.51 0.56
N TYR A 154 -16.43 1.19 0.72
CA TYR A 154 -15.40 0.43 0.01
C TYR A 154 -15.57 0.46 -1.51
N LYS A 155 -16.79 0.17 -1.97
CA LYS A 155 -17.07 0.21 -3.42
C LYS A 155 -16.76 1.57 -4.03
N GLU A 156 -17.18 2.65 -3.37
CA GLU A 156 -16.92 4.02 -3.82
C GLU A 156 -15.44 4.34 -3.89
N PHE A 157 -14.66 3.89 -2.90
CA PHE A 157 -13.21 4.01 -2.93
C PHE A 157 -12.61 3.29 -4.14
N CYS A 158 -13.00 2.03 -4.36
CA CYS A 158 -12.53 1.23 -5.49
C CYS A 158 -12.85 1.89 -6.83
N ASP A 159 -14.09 2.32 -7.01
CA ASP A 159 -14.53 2.97 -8.25
C ASP A 159 -13.74 4.27 -8.50
N THR A 160 -13.55 5.10 -7.46
CA THR A 160 -12.79 6.36 -7.57
C THR A 160 -11.31 6.10 -7.87
N TYR A 161 -10.70 5.13 -7.20
CA TYR A 161 -9.29 4.78 -7.39
C TYR A 161 -9.02 4.25 -8.80
N LYS A 162 -9.90 3.34 -9.29
CA LYS A 162 -9.86 2.82 -10.66
C LYS A 162 -10.05 3.92 -11.70
N ASP A 163 -11.02 4.78 -11.49
CA ASP A 163 -11.34 5.86 -12.42
C ASP A 163 -10.17 6.81 -12.66
N ILE A 164 -9.35 7.06 -11.63
CA ILE A 164 -8.13 7.85 -11.77
C ILE A 164 -7.12 7.16 -12.69
N TYR A 165 -6.89 5.85 -12.54
CA TYR A 165 -5.95 5.10 -13.37
C TYR A 165 -6.49 4.86 -14.79
N TYR A 166 -7.75 4.44 -14.90
CA TYR A 166 -8.33 4.05 -16.19
C TYR A 166 -8.55 5.24 -17.12
N ASN A 167 -9.00 6.36 -16.55
CA ASN A 167 -9.34 7.56 -17.28
C ASN A 167 -8.30 8.70 -17.16
N ASP A 168 -7.13 8.41 -16.57
CA ASP A 168 -6.00 9.35 -16.46
C ASP A 168 -6.37 10.69 -15.81
N LYS A 169 -7.19 10.65 -14.75
CA LYS A 169 -7.73 11.85 -14.07
C LYS A 169 -6.68 12.53 -13.20
N ARG A 170 -5.89 13.43 -13.80
CA ARG A 170 -4.75 14.11 -13.16
C ARG A 170 -5.06 15.47 -12.58
N GLU A 171 -6.26 15.99 -12.73
CA GLU A 171 -6.58 17.34 -12.27
C GLU A 171 -6.25 17.50 -10.79
N GLY A 172 -5.51 18.56 -10.45
CA GLY A 172 -5.08 18.88 -9.10
C GLY A 172 -3.90 18.06 -8.58
N MET A 173 -3.33 17.14 -9.36
CA MET A 173 -2.11 16.41 -9.00
C MET A 173 -0.87 17.11 -9.55
N ARG A 174 0.19 17.20 -8.74
CA ARG A 174 1.52 17.64 -9.23
C ARG A 174 2.24 16.52 -9.98
N ARG A 175 2.04 15.29 -9.55
CA ARG A 175 2.72 14.10 -10.07
C ARG A 175 1.74 12.95 -10.10
N PHE A 176 1.82 12.13 -11.12
CA PHE A 176 1.02 10.93 -11.23
C PHE A 176 1.73 9.74 -10.56
N TYR A 177 1.83 9.80 -9.23
CA TYR A 177 2.46 8.78 -8.39
C TYR A 177 1.45 8.22 -7.39
N ASP A 178 1.72 7.02 -6.90
CA ASP A 178 0.85 6.27 -5.99
C ASP A 178 0.35 7.09 -4.79
N GLY A 179 1.24 7.81 -4.10
CA GLY A 179 0.85 8.63 -2.94
C GLY A 179 -0.07 9.81 -3.28
N GLU A 180 0.06 10.43 -4.46
CA GLU A 180 -0.83 11.51 -4.89
C GLU A 180 -2.17 10.97 -5.42
N ILE A 181 -2.14 9.85 -6.15
CA ILE A 181 -3.37 9.17 -6.63
C ILE A 181 -4.21 8.69 -5.45
N TYR A 182 -3.55 8.00 -4.52
CA TYR A 182 -4.19 7.54 -3.29
C TYR A 182 -4.74 8.73 -2.48
N GLY A 183 -3.95 9.79 -2.31
CA GLY A 183 -4.35 11.02 -1.63
C GLY A 183 -5.57 11.67 -2.27
N LYS A 184 -5.63 11.75 -3.60
CA LYS A 184 -6.81 12.27 -4.33
C LYS A 184 -8.05 11.41 -4.10
N THR A 185 -7.90 10.10 -4.12
CA THR A 185 -9.00 9.18 -3.80
C THR A 185 -9.50 9.40 -2.37
N VAL A 186 -8.60 9.50 -1.41
CA VAL A 186 -8.92 9.78 0.00
C VAL A 186 -9.64 11.12 0.15
N GLN A 187 -9.18 12.16 -0.54
CA GLN A 187 -9.83 13.47 -0.54
C GLN A 187 -11.28 13.41 -1.05
N ALA A 188 -11.51 12.68 -2.15
CA ALA A 188 -12.85 12.47 -2.69
C ALA A 188 -13.75 11.72 -1.71
N MET A 189 -13.23 10.75 -0.97
CA MET A 189 -13.98 10.03 0.06
C MET A 189 -14.26 10.91 1.28
N HIS A 190 -13.30 11.75 1.68
CA HIS A 190 -13.48 12.69 2.78
C HIS A 190 -14.57 13.72 2.49
N SER A 191 -14.62 14.26 1.28
CA SER A 191 -15.67 15.21 0.86
C SER A 191 -17.07 14.60 0.90
N ARG A 192 -17.20 13.27 0.89
CA ARG A 192 -18.46 12.51 1.02
C ARG A 192 -18.73 12.03 2.45
N ASN A 193 -17.99 12.56 3.44
CA ASN A 193 -18.13 12.25 4.87
C ASN A 193 -17.88 10.79 5.27
N PHE A 194 -17.07 10.05 4.50
CA PHE A 194 -16.65 8.72 4.94
C PHE A 194 -15.61 8.81 6.06
N LYS A 195 -15.82 8.03 7.12
CA LYS A 195 -14.90 7.98 8.26
C LYS A 195 -13.65 7.18 7.92
N MET A 196 -12.51 7.83 8.10
CA MET A 196 -11.18 7.24 7.92
C MET A 196 -10.39 7.36 9.23
N TYR A 197 -9.44 6.46 9.43
CA TYR A 197 -8.51 6.54 10.55
C TYR A 197 -7.14 7.01 10.05
N ASN A 198 -6.70 8.16 10.56
CA ASN A 198 -5.33 8.60 10.33
C ASN A 198 -4.39 7.94 11.35
N MET A 199 -3.51 7.08 10.86
CA MET A 199 -2.54 6.36 11.69
C MET A 199 -1.35 7.24 12.12
N THR A 200 -1.17 8.43 11.54
CA THR A 200 -0.03 9.28 11.86
C THR A 200 -0.34 10.22 13.00
N TYR A 201 0.52 10.23 14.02
CA TYR A 201 0.48 11.23 15.06
C TYR A 201 1.24 12.49 14.63
N GLY A 202 0.54 13.59 14.47
CA GLY A 202 1.05 14.89 14.05
C GLY A 202 0.98 15.16 12.55
N ASP A 203 1.14 16.43 12.17
CA ASP A 203 1.02 16.92 10.81
C ASP A 203 2.38 16.92 10.08
N ARG A 204 2.36 16.74 8.74
CA ARG A 204 3.50 16.90 7.82
C ARG A 204 4.72 16.05 8.18
N VAL A 205 4.50 14.83 8.59
CA VAL A 205 5.56 13.93 9.04
C VAL A 205 6.22 13.24 7.83
N LYS A 206 7.53 13.45 7.63
CA LYS A 206 8.27 12.85 6.51
C LYS A 206 8.36 11.31 6.60
N THR A 207 8.40 10.78 7.82
CA THR A 207 8.47 9.35 8.10
C THR A 207 7.35 8.97 9.08
N PRO A 208 6.14 8.68 8.58
CA PRO A 208 4.96 8.55 9.45
C PRO A 208 4.93 7.25 10.28
N VAL A 209 5.51 6.15 9.79
CA VAL A 209 5.47 4.86 10.51
C VAL A 209 6.00 4.94 11.94
N PRO A 210 7.16 5.57 12.23
CA PRO A 210 7.64 5.74 13.60
C PRO A 210 6.72 6.57 14.51
N ARG A 211 5.78 7.32 13.92
CA ARG A 211 4.79 8.14 14.61
C ARG A 211 3.38 7.57 14.44
N SER A 212 3.25 6.27 14.59
CA SER A 212 1.97 5.58 14.43
C SER A 212 1.84 4.43 15.43
N PRO A 213 0.64 3.88 15.63
CA PRO A 213 0.44 2.66 16.40
C PRO A 213 1.21 1.46 15.86
N LEU A 214 1.67 1.52 14.60
CA LEU A 214 2.42 0.45 13.95
C LEU A 214 3.93 0.48 14.27
N ALA A 215 4.45 1.58 14.82
CA ALA A 215 5.88 1.74 15.12
C ALA A 215 6.52 0.57 15.90
N PRO A 216 5.83 -0.07 16.86
CA PRO A 216 6.37 -1.24 17.54
C PRO A 216 6.44 -2.49 16.67
N PHE A 217 5.65 -2.58 15.60
CA PHE A 217 5.42 -3.80 14.83
C PHE A 217 6.13 -3.80 13.48
N ILE A 218 6.25 -2.65 12.85
CA ILE A 218 6.87 -2.51 11.54
C ILE A 218 7.87 -1.36 11.50
N GLU A 219 8.77 -1.46 10.55
CA GLU A 219 9.66 -0.39 10.10
C GLU A 219 9.57 -0.27 8.59
N HIS A 220 9.47 0.94 8.07
CA HIS A 220 9.40 1.21 6.64
C HIS A 220 10.67 1.93 6.19
N ASN A 221 11.47 1.25 5.39
CA ASN A 221 12.76 1.75 4.92
C ASN A 221 12.62 2.51 3.61
N LYS A 222 12.50 3.84 3.69
CA LYS A 222 12.47 4.68 2.49
C LYS A 222 13.80 4.68 1.74
N ALA A 223 13.73 4.94 0.44
CA ALA A 223 14.76 4.81 -0.59
C ALA A 223 16.23 5.12 -0.18
N GLY A 224 16.51 6.03 0.73
CA GLY A 224 17.87 6.35 1.19
C GLY A 224 18.40 5.47 2.35
N LEU A 225 17.55 4.63 2.95
CA LEU A 225 17.92 3.70 4.02
C LEU A 225 18.07 2.26 3.51
N LYS A 226 17.63 1.97 2.30
CA LYS A 226 17.63 0.63 1.69
C LYS A 226 19.03 0.04 1.52
N GLU A 227 20.06 0.87 1.40
CA GLU A 227 21.45 0.46 1.25
C GLU A 227 22.18 0.20 2.59
N ARG A 228 21.50 0.45 3.73
CA ARG A 228 22.09 0.37 5.07
C ARG A 228 21.60 -0.79 5.92
N ILE A 229 20.79 -1.68 5.36
CA ILE A 229 20.30 -2.84 6.09
C ILE A 229 21.42 -3.88 6.11
N ASP A 230 22.15 -3.91 7.22
CA ASP A 230 23.07 -4.98 7.53
C ASP A 230 22.23 -6.23 7.83
N TYR A 231 22.23 -7.18 6.91
CA TYR A 231 21.42 -8.42 6.99
C TYR A 231 21.78 -9.31 8.19
N ASP A 232 22.88 -9.00 8.90
CA ASP A 232 23.39 -9.76 10.04
C ASP A 232 22.64 -9.47 11.37
N LEU A 233 21.73 -8.51 11.41
CA LEU A 233 20.98 -8.13 12.61
C LEU A 233 19.66 -8.87 12.82
N VAL A 234 19.32 -9.83 11.98
CA VAL A 234 18.03 -10.57 12.01
C VAL A 234 18.22 -12.05 12.33
N GLN A 235 19.25 -12.38 13.13
CA GLN A 235 19.39 -13.72 13.73
C GLN A 235 18.66 -13.84 15.06
#